data_cd5248934fd30cdda466c87ceba86fb8
#
_entry.id   cd5248934fd30cdda466c87ceba86fb8
#
_cell.length_a   1.000
_cell.length_b   1.000
_cell.length_c   1.000
_cell.angle_alpha   90.00
_cell.angle_beta   90.00
_cell.angle_gamma   90.00
#
_symmetry.space_group_name_H-M   'P 1'
#
loop_
_entity.id
_entity.type
_entity.pdbx_description
1 polymer ?
#
loop_
_entity_poly.entity_id
_entity_poly.type
_entity_poly.pdbx_seq_one_letter_code
_entity_poly.pdbx_strand_id
1 'polypeptide(L)'
;MSETLGYIHSVETFGLVDGPGVRYIIFLQGCAMRCQYCHNPETWAFTKDTAKTPQEAFNAAYRYRNYWRNNGGLTISGGELLQMDFVSEVFRLAHAKKVQTALDTSAQPFAPDDAEWMARFDKLLENTDLVILDLKEIDDEKHKKLTGHSNKNILAMAQYVAARGVHLWIRHVLVPGLTDDADGLRQLDSFIKALPTVRRVEILPYHTLGLFKWQNLGIPYPLDGVRVPTAEEIAAAEQLLHVQDYPDAPKD
;
A
#
# COMPACT_ATOMS: atom_id res chain seq x y z
N MET A 1 -14.87 -19.30 20.37
CA MET A 1 -13.89 -18.50 19.58
C MET A 1 -14.54 -17.16 19.32
N SER A 2 -13.87 -16.06 19.64
CA SER A 2 -14.40 -14.73 19.30
C SER A 2 -14.47 -14.58 17.78
N GLU A 3 -15.54 -14.00 17.26
CA GLU A 3 -15.72 -13.73 15.85
C GLU A 3 -14.65 -12.74 15.38
N THR A 4 -13.94 -13.06 14.29
CA THR A 4 -12.95 -12.15 13.70
C THR A 4 -13.70 -10.99 13.04
N LEU A 5 -13.40 -9.77 13.46
CA LEU A 5 -13.99 -8.56 12.92
C LEU A 5 -12.94 -7.68 12.27
N GLY A 6 -13.30 -7.00 11.18
CA GLY A 6 -12.52 -5.95 10.55
C GLY A 6 -13.23 -4.60 10.65
N TYR A 7 -12.45 -3.56 10.87
CA TYR A 7 -12.96 -2.18 11.01
C TYR A 7 -12.67 -1.42 9.73
N ILE A 8 -13.73 -1.23 8.92
CA ILE A 8 -13.63 -0.66 7.58
C ILE A 8 -13.85 0.85 7.69
N HIS A 9 -12.93 1.65 7.15
CA HIS A 9 -13.09 3.09 7.02
C HIS A 9 -14.00 3.44 5.83
N SER A 10 -13.65 2.94 4.64
CA SER A 10 -14.38 3.22 3.40
C SER A 10 -14.13 2.12 2.37
N VAL A 11 -14.88 2.17 1.27
CA VAL A 11 -14.71 1.29 0.13
C VAL A 11 -14.74 2.08 -1.16
N GLU A 12 -13.97 1.62 -2.16
CA GLU A 12 -14.05 2.07 -3.53
C GLU A 12 -14.42 0.89 -4.43
N THR A 13 -15.42 1.08 -5.29
CA THR A 13 -16.00 -0.04 -6.06
C THR A 13 -15.41 -0.18 -7.47
N PHE A 14 -14.67 0.84 -7.94
CA PHE A 14 -14.10 0.94 -9.28
C PHE A 14 -12.68 1.52 -9.27
N GLY A 15 -11.82 1.07 -8.36
CA GLY A 15 -10.41 1.46 -8.36
C GLY A 15 -9.69 0.99 -9.62
N LEU A 16 -8.91 1.87 -10.22
CA LEU A 16 -8.15 1.60 -11.45
C LEU A 16 -6.65 1.66 -11.24
N VAL A 17 -6.22 2.11 -10.07
CA VAL A 17 -4.79 2.34 -9.75
C VAL A 17 -4.25 1.45 -8.63
N ASP A 18 -5.10 0.77 -7.88
CA ASP A 18 -4.70 -0.02 -6.70
C ASP A 18 -4.61 -1.52 -7.00
N GLY A 19 -3.97 -1.86 -8.10
CA GLY A 19 -3.74 -3.20 -8.61
C GLY A 19 -4.20 -3.37 -10.06
N PRO A 20 -4.01 -4.56 -10.63
CA PRO A 20 -4.36 -4.82 -12.02
C PRO A 20 -5.87 -4.84 -12.24
N GLY A 21 -6.32 -4.30 -13.37
CA GLY A 21 -7.73 -4.26 -13.79
C GLY A 21 -8.61 -3.37 -12.92
N VAL A 22 -9.90 -3.68 -12.85
CA VAL A 22 -10.85 -2.98 -11.97
C VAL A 22 -10.83 -3.64 -10.59
N ARG A 23 -10.69 -2.83 -9.54
CA ARG A 23 -10.59 -3.32 -8.15
C ARG A 23 -11.79 -2.89 -7.33
N TYR A 24 -12.24 -3.78 -6.46
CA TYR A 24 -12.96 -3.37 -5.26
C TYR A 24 -11.95 -3.18 -4.15
N ILE A 25 -11.90 -1.98 -3.57
CA ILE A 25 -10.90 -1.63 -2.57
C ILE A 25 -11.59 -1.48 -1.22
N ILE A 26 -11.03 -2.11 -0.19
CA ILE A 26 -11.43 -1.93 1.20
C ILE A 26 -10.33 -1.17 1.91
N PHE A 27 -10.64 0.03 2.40
CA PHE A 27 -9.75 0.81 3.25
C PHE A 27 -10.07 0.52 4.72
N LEU A 28 -9.12 -0.06 5.44
CA LEU A 28 -9.24 -0.37 6.85
C LEU A 28 -8.77 0.80 7.72
N GLN A 29 -9.27 0.85 8.95
CA GLN A 29 -8.86 1.82 9.96
C GLN A 29 -7.55 1.42 10.62
N GLY A 30 -6.85 2.39 11.24
CA GLY A 30 -5.72 2.13 12.11
C GLY A 30 -4.37 2.20 11.41
N CYS A 31 -4.13 3.15 10.50
CA CYS A 31 -2.81 3.31 9.92
C CYS A 31 -1.78 3.74 10.98
N ALA A 32 -0.68 2.98 11.10
CA ALA A 32 0.40 3.25 12.05
C ALA A 32 1.30 4.43 11.62
N MET A 33 1.37 4.73 10.32
CA MET A 33 2.21 5.77 9.76
C MET A 33 1.66 7.17 10.03
N ARG A 34 2.57 8.17 10.01
CA ARG A 34 2.26 9.61 10.14
C ARG A 34 2.90 10.39 9.01
N CYS A 35 2.69 9.91 7.77
CA CYS A 35 3.27 10.52 6.57
C CYS A 35 2.84 11.99 6.43
N GLN A 36 3.78 12.89 6.20
CA GLN A 36 3.52 14.32 6.08
C GLN A 36 2.59 14.67 4.91
N TYR A 37 2.57 13.84 3.86
CA TYR A 37 1.70 13.99 2.68
C TYR A 37 0.46 13.09 2.71
N CYS A 38 0.05 12.59 3.86
CA CYS A 38 -1.06 11.63 3.93
C CYS A 38 -2.35 12.19 3.32
N HIS A 39 -2.97 11.44 2.41
CA HIS A 39 -4.24 11.80 1.80
C HIS A 39 -5.45 11.39 2.64
N ASN A 40 -5.25 10.48 3.62
CA ASN A 40 -6.32 9.92 4.42
C ASN A 40 -5.98 9.96 5.93
N PRO A 41 -5.66 11.14 6.53
CA PRO A 41 -5.31 11.22 7.95
C PRO A 41 -6.46 10.77 8.88
N GLU A 42 -7.71 10.78 8.41
CA GLU A 42 -8.84 10.24 9.14
C GLU A 42 -8.76 8.73 9.41
N THR A 43 -7.96 7.99 8.63
CA THR A 43 -7.75 6.55 8.85
C THR A 43 -6.76 6.24 9.96
N TRP A 44 -6.07 7.22 10.52
CA TRP A 44 -5.11 7.01 11.60
C TRP A 44 -5.78 6.52 12.89
N ALA A 45 -6.98 7.04 13.16
CA ALA A 45 -7.76 6.60 14.31
C ALA A 45 -8.30 5.18 14.10
N PHE A 46 -8.32 4.41 15.17
CA PHE A 46 -8.94 3.10 15.20
C PHE A 46 -10.29 3.20 15.90
N THR A 47 -11.36 3.38 15.13
CA THR A 47 -12.73 3.39 15.66
C THR A 47 -13.40 2.05 15.38
N LYS A 48 -14.31 1.62 16.28
CA LYS A 48 -14.96 0.30 16.16
C LYS A 48 -16.35 0.37 15.52
N ASP A 49 -16.73 1.52 14.99
CA ASP A 49 -18.10 1.81 14.59
C ASP A 49 -18.54 1.11 13.30
N THR A 50 -17.58 0.62 12.50
CA THR A 50 -17.83 0.00 11.18
C THR A 50 -17.35 -1.44 11.12
N ALA A 51 -17.55 -2.19 12.20
CA ALA A 51 -17.16 -3.60 12.28
C ALA A 51 -17.90 -4.45 11.24
N LYS A 52 -17.17 -5.30 10.53
CA LYS A 52 -17.70 -6.30 9.60
C LYS A 52 -17.01 -7.63 9.83
N THR A 53 -17.77 -8.71 9.64
CA THR A 53 -17.17 -10.03 9.50
C THR A 53 -16.47 -10.16 8.14
N PRO A 54 -15.46 -11.05 8.00
CA PRO A 54 -14.84 -11.32 6.70
C PRO A 54 -15.85 -11.74 5.62
N GLN A 55 -16.85 -12.52 6.00
CA GLN A 55 -17.89 -12.98 5.08
C GLN A 55 -18.78 -11.82 4.57
N GLU A 56 -19.16 -10.88 5.44
CA GLU A 56 -19.92 -9.69 5.03
C GLU A 56 -19.11 -8.79 4.10
N ALA A 57 -17.83 -8.55 4.43
CA ALA A 57 -16.93 -7.74 3.61
C ALA A 57 -16.71 -8.38 2.22
N PHE A 58 -16.42 -9.68 2.19
CA PHE A 58 -16.26 -10.41 0.94
C PHE A 58 -17.55 -10.42 0.11
N ASN A 59 -18.71 -10.68 0.72
CA ASN A 59 -19.99 -10.69 0.01
C ASN A 59 -20.32 -9.32 -0.59
N ALA A 60 -20.00 -8.23 0.10
CA ALA A 60 -20.17 -6.87 -0.43
C ALA A 60 -19.30 -6.65 -1.68
N ALA A 61 -18.01 -7.03 -1.62
CA ALA A 61 -17.10 -6.94 -2.74
C ALA A 61 -17.53 -7.83 -3.92
N TYR A 62 -17.92 -9.08 -3.65
CA TYR A 62 -18.26 -10.07 -4.67
C TYR A 62 -19.47 -9.71 -5.53
N ARG A 63 -20.32 -8.78 -5.09
CA ARG A 63 -21.41 -8.21 -5.91
C ARG A 63 -20.90 -7.51 -7.16
N TYR A 64 -19.66 -7.00 -7.12
CA TYR A 64 -19.01 -6.26 -8.20
C TYR A 64 -18.17 -7.14 -9.13
N ARG A 65 -18.13 -8.46 -8.95
CA ARG A 65 -17.30 -9.41 -9.72
C ARG A 65 -17.43 -9.31 -11.24
N ASN A 66 -18.59 -8.91 -11.75
CA ASN A 66 -18.82 -8.76 -13.20
C ASN A 66 -17.97 -7.65 -13.83
N TYR A 67 -17.49 -6.68 -13.02
CA TYR A 67 -16.63 -5.59 -13.46
C TYR A 67 -15.14 -5.95 -13.43
N TRP A 68 -14.77 -7.00 -12.69
CA TRP A 68 -13.37 -7.40 -12.54
C TRP A 68 -12.79 -8.07 -13.79
N ARG A 69 -13.62 -8.63 -14.66
CA ARG A 69 -13.19 -9.35 -15.87
C ARG A 69 -12.12 -10.39 -15.55
N ASN A 70 -11.02 -10.44 -16.37
CA ASN A 70 -9.98 -11.47 -16.24
C ASN A 70 -8.83 -11.09 -15.31
N ASN A 71 -8.64 -9.80 -15.02
CA ASN A 71 -7.46 -9.31 -14.27
C ASN A 71 -7.80 -8.38 -13.09
N GLY A 72 -9.08 -8.11 -12.84
CA GLY A 72 -9.50 -7.35 -11.67
C GLY A 72 -9.70 -8.21 -10.42
N GLY A 73 -10.07 -7.58 -9.31
CA GLY A 73 -10.29 -8.31 -8.06
C GLY A 73 -10.47 -7.44 -6.85
N LEU A 74 -9.95 -7.91 -5.72
CA LEU A 74 -10.06 -7.29 -4.41
C LEU A 74 -8.72 -6.73 -3.96
N THR A 75 -8.71 -5.48 -3.49
CA THR A 75 -7.57 -4.86 -2.81
C THR A 75 -7.96 -4.49 -1.39
N ILE A 76 -7.09 -4.73 -0.43
CA ILE A 76 -7.24 -4.26 0.95
C ILE A 76 -6.05 -3.36 1.29
N SER A 77 -6.35 -2.18 1.82
CA SER A 77 -5.39 -1.13 2.17
C SER A 77 -5.71 -0.51 3.53
N GLY A 78 -4.83 0.35 4.05
CA GLY A 78 -5.05 1.11 5.29
C GLY A 78 -4.41 0.47 6.51
N GLY A 79 -5.21 0.02 7.48
CA GLY A 79 -4.74 -0.68 8.69
C GLY A 79 -4.61 -2.19 8.51
N GLU A 80 -4.23 -2.67 7.33
CA GLU A 80 -4.28 -4.06 6.88
C GLU A 80 -3.42 -5.02 7.71
N LEU A 81 -2.20 -4.61 8.04
CA LEU A 81 -1.30 -5.44 8.87
C LEU A 81 -1.62 -5.38 10.37
N LEU A 82 -2.41 -4.40 10.81
CA LEU A 82 -2.95 -4.37 12.17
C LEU A 82 -4.20 -5.25 12.32
N GLN A 83 -4.83 -5.62 11.20
CA GLN A 83 -6.04 -6.43 11.14
C GLN A 83 -5.82 -7.73 10.33
N MET A 84 -4.61 -8.31 10.40
CA MET A 84 -4.17 -9.45 9.56
C MET A 84 -5.13 -10.63 9.54
N ASP A 85 -5.74 -11.01 10.68
CA ASP A 85 -6.63 -12.17 10.74
C ASP A 85 -7.91 -11.94 9.93
N PHE A 86 -8.43 -10.71 9.95
CA PHE A 86 -9.56 -10.32 9.12
C PHE A 86 -9.17 -10.34 7.63
N VAL A 87 -8.05 -9.73 7.26
CA VAL A 87 -7.58 -9.67 5.86
C VAL A 87 -7.31 -11.07 5.32
N SER A 88 -6.62 -11.91 6.10
CA SER A 88 -6.31 -13.31 5.76
C SER A 88 -7.59 -14.10 5.45
N GLU A 89 -8.63 -13.95 6.25
CA GLU A 89 -9.89 -14.66 6.04
C GLU A 89 -10.67 -14.12 4.82
N VAL A 90 -10.67 -12.80 4.60
CA VAL A 90 -11.26 -12.20 3.39
C VAL A 90 -10.54 -12.69 2.13
N PHE A 91 -9.21 -12.74 2.13
CA PHE A 91 -8.42 -13.23 0.98
C PHE A 91 -8.62 -14.72 0.75
N ARG A 92 -8.73 -15.53 1.80
CA ARG A 92 -9.08 -16.96 1.69
C ARG A 92 -10.45 -17.16 1.02
N LEU A 93 -11.45 -16.34 1.40
CA LEU A 93 -12.78 -16.37 0.77
C LEU A 93 -12.72 -15.95 -0.71
N ALA A 94 -11.88 -14.97 -1.04
CA ALA A 94 -11.66 -14.50 -2.40
C ALA A 94 -11.00 -15.60 -3.26
N HIS A 95 -9.94 -16.23 -2.80
CA HIS A 95 -9.26 -17.33 -3.48
C HIS A 95 -10.17 -18.55 -3.69
N ALA A 96 -11.05 -18.88 -2.73
CA ALA A 96 -12.05 -19.93 -2.90
C ALA A 96 -13.04 -19.66 -4.07
N LYS A 97 -13.13 -18.40 -4.51
CA LYS A 97 -13.93 -17.96 -5.68
C LYS A 97 -13.06 -17.57 -6.88
N LYS A 98 -11.75 -17.86 -6.85
CA LYS A 98 -10.78 -17.51 -7.90
C LYS A 98 -10.71 -15.99 -8.18
N VAL A 99 -10.88 -15.19 -7.15
CA VAL A 99 -10.76 -13.72 -7.21
C VAL A 99 -9.34 -13.36 -6.83
N GLN A 100 -8.67 -12.56 -7.68
CA GLN A 100 -7.32 -12.06 -7.43
C GLN A 100 -7.33 -11.09 -6.26
N THR A 101 -6.31 -11.21 -5.39
CA THR A 101 -6.13 -10.42 -4.17
C THR A 101 -4.88 -9.54 -4.24
N ALA A 102 -5.00 -8.32 -3.76
CA ALA A 102 -3.87 -7.41 -3.60
C ALA A 102 -3.86 -6.82 -2.19
N LEU A 103 -2.70 -6.88 -1.56
CA LEU A 103 -2.42 -6.24 -0.28
C LEU A 103 -1.68 -4.93 -0.56
N ASP A 104 -2.34 -3.79 -0.34
CA ASP A 104 -1.73 -2.46 -0.47
C ASP A 104 -1.28 -2.00 0.92
N THR A 105 0.02 -1.83 1.11
CA THR A 105 0.61 -1.69 2.44
C THR A 105 1.79 -0.74 2.50
N SER A 106 1.93 -0.08 3.66
CA SER A 106 3.16 0.60 4.05
C SER A 106 4.20 -0.33 4.68
N ALA A 107 3.85 -1.56 5.00
CA ALA A 107 4.67 -2.56 5.69
C ALA A 107 5.20 -2.16 7.09
N GLN A 108 4.81 -1.01 7.63
CA GLN A 108 5.38 -0.49 8.87
C GLN A 108 5.27 -1.46 10.06
N PRO A 109 4.15 -2.21 10.26
CA PRO A 109 4.01 -3.15 11.38
C PRO A 109 4.79 -4.46 11.22
N PHE A 110 5.55 -4.65 10.12
CA PHE A 110 6.30 -5.90 9.90
C PHE A 110 7.28 -6.17 11.05
N ALA A 111 7.19 -7.36 11.64
CA ALA A 111 7.94 -7.75 12.83
C ALA A 111 8.63 -9.11 12.63
N PRO A 112 9.78 -9.15 11.93
CA PRO A 112 10.45 -10.40 11.56
C PRO A 112 10.97 -11.21 12.76
N ASP A 113 11.20 -10.57 13.89
CA ASP A 113 11.69 -11.20 15.12
C ASP A 113 10.55 -11.76 16.01
N ASP A 114 9.29 -11.50 15.66
CA ASP A 114 8.09 -12.02 16.34
C ASP A 114 7.54 -13.22 15.58
N ALA A 115 7.78 -14.42 16.11
CA ALA A 115 7.38 -15.68 15.47
C ALA A 115 5.85 -15.83 15.34
N GLU A 116 5.06 -15.34 16.31
CA GLU A 116 3.60 -15.38 16.25
C GLU A 116 3.09 -14.41 15.17
N TRP A 117 3.63 -13.20 15.12
CA TRP A 117 3.34 -12.23 14.08
C TRP A 117 3.65 -12.80 12.69
N MET A 118 4.84 -13.41 12.53
CA MET A 118 5.28 -14.00 11.27
C MET A 118 4.40 -15.17 10.81
N ALA A 119 3.95 -16.03 11.73
CA ALA A 119 3.03 -17.11 11.40
C ALA A 119 1.68 -16.59 10.86
N ARG A 120 1.17 -15.48 11.41
CA ARG A 120 -0.04 -14.82 10.92
C ARG A 120 0.19 -14.15 9.56
N PHE A 121 1.35 -13.54 9.36
CA PHE A 121 1.71 -12.92 8.08
C PHE A 121 1.90 -13.97 6.97
N ASP A 122 2.54 -15.09 7.26
CA ASP A 122 2.65 -16.21 6.32
C ASP A 122 1.28 -16.74 5.87
N LYS A 123 0.36 -16.89 6.81
CA LYS A 123 -1.02 -17.29 6.51
C LYS A 123 -1.75 -16.26 5.62
N LEU A 124 -1.48 -14.96 5.81
CA LEU A 124 -2.00 -13.91 4.92
C LEU A 124 -1.41 -14.05 3.51
N LEU A 125 -0.10 -14.25 3.40
CA LEU A 125 0.60 -14.38 2.11
C LEU A 125 0.16 -15.61 1.30
N GLU A 126 -0.29 -16.70 1.92
CA GLU A 126 -0.83 -17.88 1.22
C GLU A 126 -1.96 -17.56 0.24
N ASN A 127 -2.71 -16.49 0.51
CA ASN A 127 -3.86 -16.06 -0.29
C ASN A 127 -3.67 -14.62 -0.82
N THR A 128 -2.42 -14.19 -1.01
CA THR A 128 -2.06 -12.86 -1.55
C THR A 128 -1.36 -13.03 -2.89
N ASP A 129 -1.98 -12.59 -3.97
CA ASP A 129 -1.40 -12.68 -5.32
C ASP A 129 -0.42 -11.54 -5.61
N LEU A 130 -0.67 -10.38 -5.00
CA LEU A 130 0.10 -9.15 -5.22
C LEU A 130 0.25 -8.38 -3.92
N VAL A 131 1.44 -7.89 -3.65
CA VAL A 131 1.68 -6.87 -2.63
C VAL A 131 2.04 -5.56 -3.33
N ILE A 132 1.25 -4.51 -3.08
CA ILE A 132 1.54 -3.15 -3.48
C ILE A 132 2.20 -2.48 -2.29
N LEU A 133 3.48 -2.16 -2.44
CA LEU A 133 4.31 -1.70 -1.33
C LEU A 133 4.77 -0.27 -1.54
N ASP A 134 4.48 0.59 -0.58
CA ASP A 134 4.97 1.96 -0.54
C ASP A 134 6.40 2.02 0.01
N LEU A 135 7.39 2.30 -0.84
CA LEU A 135 8.74 2.67 -0.44
C LEU A 135 8.87 4.20 -0.44
N LYS A 136 8.62 4.79 0.72
CA LYS A 136 8.41 6.24 0.84
C LYS A 136 9.70 7.05 0.83
N GLU A 137 10.79 6.49 1.38
CA GLU A 137 12.12 7.05 1.39
C GLU A 137 13.12 5.93 1.74
N ILE A 138 14.24 5.88 1.02
CA ILE A 138 15.25 4.82 1.20
C ILE A 138 16.20 5.13 2.37
N ASP A 139 16.51 6.39 2.61
CA ASP A 139 17.30 6.82 3.76
C ASP A 139 16.47 6.75 5.04
N ASP A 140 16.94 6.02 6.05
CA ASP A 140 16.21 5.78 7.30
C ASP A 140 15.93 7.07 8.11
N GLU A 141 16.86 8.01 8.12
CA GLU A 141 16.69 9.25 8.87
C GLU A 141 15.73 10.22 8.17
N LYS A 142 15.80 10.30 6.84
CA LYS A 142 14.81 11.03 6.04
C LYS A 142 13.43 10.37 6.16
N HIS A 143 13.37 9.04 6.14
CA HIS A 143 12.14 8.29 6.30
C HIS A 143 11.47 8.56 7.66
N LYS A 144 12.24 8.57 8.75
CA LYS A 144 11.73 8.92 10.10
C LYS A 144 11.15 10.33 10.13
N LYS A 145 11.81 11.29 9.49
CA LYS A 145 11.31 12.68 9.42
C LYS A 145 10.02 12.77 8.61
N LEU A 146 9.92 12.01 7.52
CA LEU A 146 8.78 12.03 6.60
C LEU A 146 7.55 11.32 7.16
N THR A 147 7.75 10.23 7.92
CA THR A 147 6.69 9.28 8.27
C THR A 147 6.51 9.03 9.76
N GLY A 148 7.46 9.45 10.57
CA GLY A 148 7.52 9.17 12.02
C GLY A 148 8.13 7.80 12.36
N HIS A 149 8.54 6.98 11.39
CA HIS A 149 9.01 5.61 11.60
C HIS A 149 10.27 5.28 10.81
N SER A 150 11.05 4.29 11.30
CA SER A 150 12.16 3.69 10.54
C SER A 150 11.63 2.90 9.33
N ASN A 151 12.43 2.85 8.25
CA ASN A 151 12.11 2.04 7.07
C ASN A 151 12.67 0.60 7.15
N LYS A 152 13.43 0.23 8.18
CA LYS A 152 14.14 -1.05 8.25
C LYS A 152 13.22 -2.26 8.13
N ASN A 153 12.11 -2.26 8.87
CA ASN A 153 11.12 -3.32 8.80
C ASN A 153 10.37 -3.32 7.45
N ILE A 154 10.19 -2.15 6.83
CA ILE A 154 9.57 -2.03 5.49
C ILE A 154 10.45 -2.69 4.43
N LEU A 155 11.75 -2.36 4.42
CA LEU A 155 12.72 -2.97 3.52
C LEU A 155 12.87 -4.48 3.77
N ALA A 156 12.87 -4.90 5.03
CA ALA A 156 12.88 -6.32 5.40
C ALA A 156 11.63 -7.06 4.90
N MET A 157 10.44 -6.45 4.99
CA MET A 157 9.22 -7.04 4.43
C MET A 157 9.30 -7.19 2.90
N ALA A 158 9.81 -6.18 2.18
CA ALA A 158 9.98 -6.27 0.73
C ALA A 158 10.83 -7.49 0.34
N GLN A 159 11.97 -7.67 1.02
CA GLN A 159 12.86 -8.82 0.82
C GLN A 159 12.17 -10.14 1.17
N TYR A 160 11.44 -10.18 2.27
CA TYR A 160 10.72 -11.38 2.73
C TYR A 160 9.64 -11.82 1.73
N VAL A 161 8.81 -10.87 1.27
CA VAL A 161 7.75 -11.12 0.28
C VAL A 161 8.35 -11.59 -1.05
N ALA A 162 9.44 -10.95 -1.51
CA ALA A 162 10.15 -11.36 -2.72
C ALA A 162 10.73 -12.78 -2.60
N ALA A 163 11.33 -13.14 -1.45
CA ALA A 163 11.86 -14.48 -1.20
C ALA A 163 10.76 -15.57 -1.16
N ARG A 164 9.52 -15.20 -0.85
CA ARG A 164 8.35 -16.09 -0.91
C ARG A 164 7.75 -16.21 -2.31
N GLY A 165 8.28 -15.51 -3.31
CA GLY A 165 7.81 -15.55 -4.69
C GLY A 165 6.52 -14.76 -4.95
N VAL A 166 6.02 -13.99 -3.98
CA VAL A 166 4.83 -13.15 -4.15
C VAL A 166 5.20 -11.93 -4.99
N HIS A 167 4.35 -11.56 -5.94
CA HIS A 167 4.58 -10.41 -6.81
C HIS A 167 4.53 -9.08 -6.04
N LEU A 168 5.40 -8.15 -6.43
CA LEU A 168 5.49 -6.82 -5.86
C LEU A 168 5.20 -5.76 -6.92
N TRP A 169 4.35 -4.79 -6.57
CA TRP A 169 4.32 -3.47 -7.17
C TRP A 169 4.88 -2.48 -6.15
N ILE A 170 5.85 -1.68 -6.58
CA ILE A 170 6.48 -0.68 -5.72
C ILE A 170 5.94 0.69 -6.07
N ARG A 171 5.54 1.45 -5.06
CA ARG A 171 5.10 2.84 -5.20
C ARG A 171 6.02 3.77 -4.45
N HIS A 172 6.33 4.90 -5.07
CA HIS A 172 7.09 5.99 -4.48
C HIS A 172 6.39 7.32 -4.72
N VAL A 173 6.10 8.06 -3.66
CA VAL A 173 5.49 9.38 -3.76
C VAL A 173 6.58 10.42 -3.97
N LEU A 174 6.55 11.12 -5.11
CA LEU A 174 7.52 12.16 -5.46
C LEU A 174 7.09 13.50 -4.89
N VAL A 175 7.77 13.94 -3.82
CA VAL A 175 7.53 15.23 -3.15
C VAL A 175 8.75 16.12 -3.35
N PRO A 176 8.62 17.26 -4.07
CA PRO A 176 9.74 18.16 -4.32
C PRO A 176 10.44 18.61 -3.04
N GLY A 177 11.77 18.46 -3.03
CA GLY A 177 12.63 18.80 -1.89
C GLY A 177 12.62 17.81 -0.73
N LEU A 178 11.87 16.69 -0.82
CA LEU A 178 11.79 15.69 0.24
C LEU A 178 12.16 14.27 -0.24
N THR A 179 11.58 13.82 -1.35
CA THR A 179 11.75 12.44 -1.85
C THR A 179 12.21 12.38 -3.31
N ASP A 180 12.61 13.52 -3.88
CA ASP A 180 13.02 13.70 -5.28
C ASP A 180 14.55 13.77 -5.47
N ASP A 181 15.31 13.58 -4.43
CA ASP A 181 16.78 13.61 -4.46
C ASP A 181 17.33 12.46 -5.32
N ALA A 182 18.14 12.81 -6.32
CA ALA A 182 18.62 11.87 -7.33
C ALA A 182 19.47 10.72 -6.75
N ASP A 183 20.24 10.96 -5.68
CA ASP A 183 21.05 9.92 -5.06
C ASP A 183 20.16 8.96 -4.24
N GLY A 184 19.14 9.46 -3.57
CA GLY A 184 18.10 8.66 -2.92
C GLY A 184 17.35 7.79 -3.91
N LEU A 185 16.92 8.35 -5.06
CA LEU A 185 16.25 7.58 -6.11
C LEU A 185 17.15 6.49 -6.71
N ARG A 186 18.46 6.73 -6.90
CA ARG A 186 19.40 5.68 -7.35
C ARG A 186 19.60 4.58 -6.32
N GLN A 187 19.64 4.91 -5.03
CA GLN A 187 19.70 3.91 -3.96
C GLN A 187 18.41 3.09 -3.91
N LEU A 188 17.24 3.73 -4.06
CA LEU A 188 15.94 3.07 -4.14
C LEU A 188 15.89 2.13 -5.36
N ASP A 189 16.33 2.56 -6.54
CA ASP A 189 16.42 1.73 -7.74
C ASP A 189 17.29 0.48 -7.50
N SER A 190 18.47 0.69 -6.89
CA SER A 190 19.38 -0.42 -6.57
C SER A 190 18.75 -1.44 -5.62
N PHE A 191 17.99 -0.98 -4.64
CA PHE A 191 17.23 -1.84 -3.73
C PHE A 191 16.13 -2.60 -4.47
N ILE A 192 15.32 -1.91 -5.29
CA ILE A 192 14.22 -2.52 -6.05
C ILE A 192 14.73 -3.60 -7.01
N LYS A 193 15.85 -3.34 -7.72
CA LYS A 193 16.48 -4.30 -8.64
C LYS A 193 16.97 -5.59 -7.97
N ALA A 194 17.24 -5.55 -6.67
CA ALA A 194 17.58 -6.73 -5.90
C ALA A 194 16.36 -7.62 -5.52
N LEU A 195 15.13 -7.17 -5.80
CA LEU A 195 13.89 -7.89 -5.50
C LEU A 195 13.39 -8.63 -6.77
N PRO A 196 13.52 -9.97 -6.85
CA PRO A 196 13.27 -10.71 -8.10
C PRO A 196 11.79 -10.78 -8.52
N THR A 197 10.86 -10.42 -7.64
CA THR A 197 9.42 -10.52 -7.91
C THR A 197 8.74 -9.19 -8.21
N VAL A 198 9.51 -8.10 -8.35
CA VAL A 198 8.95 -6.80 -8.73
C VAL A 198 8.47 -6.85 -10.17
N ARG A 199 7.21 -6.49 -10.36
CA ARG A 199 6.55 -6.47 -11.66
C ARG A 199 6.22 -5.06 -12.15
N ARG A 200 6.14 -4.10 -11.22
CA ARG A 200 5.83 -2.70 -11.53
C ARG A 200 6.47 -1.77 -10.52
N VAL A 201 6.95 -0.64 -11.01
CA VAL A 201 7.37 0.51 -10.20
C VAL A 201 6.54 1.71 -10.66
N GLU A 202 6.01 2.47 -9.72
CA GLU A 202 5.18 3.65 -9.99
C GLU A 202 5.69 4.86 -9.21
N ILE A 203 5.86 5.96 -9.91
CA ILE A 203 5.99 7.29 -9.30
C ILE A 203 4.58 7.87 -9.12
N LEU A 204 4.24 8.20 -7.89
CA LEU A 204 3.00 8.89 -7.56
C LEU A 204 3.31 10.39 -7.33
N PRO A 205 2.88 11.28 -8.22
CA PRO A 205 3.11 12.71 -8.01
C PRO A 205 2.40 13.20 -6.75
N TYR A 206 3.13 13.89 -5.88
CA TYR A 206 2.53 14.59 -4.75
C TYR A 206 1.46 15.57 -5.22
N HIS A 207 0.35 15.64 -4.51
CA HIS A 207 -0.75 16.61 -4.74
C HIS A 207 -1.47 16.94 -3.42
N THR A 208 -2.21 18.05 -3.42
CA THR A 208 -2.85 18.61 -2.23
C THR A 208 -4.35 18.24 -2.10
N LEU A 209 -4.84 17.26 -2.87
CA LEU A 209 -6.27 16.89 -2.88
C LEU A 209 -6.78 16.40 -1.51
N GLY A 210 -5.91 15.89 -0.63
CA GLY A 210 -6.25 15.48 0.73
C GLY A 210 -6.23 16.61 1.78
N LEU A 211 -5.85 17.84 1.43
CA LEU A 211 -5.63 18.93 2.38
C LEU A 211 -6.88 19.25 3.22
N PHE A 212 -8.07 19.25 2.61
CA PHE A 212 -9.32 19.49 3.32
C PHE A 212 -9.58 18.54 4.48
N LYS A 213 -9.06 17.30 4.41
CA LYS A 213 -9.20 16.30 5.47
C LYS A 213 -8.38 16.66 6.70
N TRP A 214 -7.16 17.20 6.50
CA TRP A 214 -6.34 17.74 7.59
C TRP A 214 -7.04 18.92 8.27
N GLN A 215 -7.61 19.82 7.46
CA GLN A 215 -8.37 20.98 7.96
C GLN A 215 -9.58 20.53 8.78
N ASN A 216 -10.35 19.53 8.30
CA ASN A 216 -11.51 18.98 9.01
C ASN A 216 -11.13 18.33 10.34
N LEU A 217 -9.94 17.76 10.44
CA LEU A 217 -9.40 17.19 11.68
C LEU A 217 -8.77 18.24 12.61
N GLY A 218 -8.63 19.49 12.18
CA GLY A 218 -7.95 20.53 12.94
C GLY A 218 -6.45 20.27 13.13
N ILE A 219 -5.82 19.49 12.24
CA ILE A 219 -4.40 19.13 12.30
C ILE A 219 -3.63 20.01 11.30
N PRO A 220 -2.56 20.72 11.71
CA PRO A 220 -1.72 21.47 10.81
C PRO A 220 -1.14 20.58 9.69
N TYR A 221 -1.22 21.04 8.44
CA TYR A 221 -0.65 20.30 7.31
C TYR A 221 0.88 20.53 7.24
N PRO A 222 1.71 19.47 7.38
CA PRO A 222 3.17 19.67 7.47
C PRO A 222 3.82 20.20 6.18
N LEU A 223 3.18 19.95 5.02
CA LEU A 223 3.70 20.32 3.70
C LEU A 223 3.01 21.59 3.14
N ASP A 224 2.55 22.49 4.02
CA ASP A 224 1.99 23.76 3.57
C ASP A 224 3.04 24.55 2.76
N GLY A 225 2.63 25.03 1.58
CA GLY A 225 3.52 25.74 0.64
C GLY A 225 4.42 24.84 -0.22
N VAL A 226 4.45 23.51 -0.01
CA VAL A 226 5.17 22.60 -0.92
C VAL A 226 4.39 22.47 -2.22
N ARG A 227 5.06 22.77 -3.36
CA ARG A 227 4.46 22.66 -4.69
C ARG A 227 4.33 21.22 -5.14
N VAL A 228 3.49 20.98 -6.13
CA VAL A 228 3.45 19.69 -6.86
C VAL A 228 4.69 19.54 -7.77
N PRO A 229 5.15 18.31 -8.06
CA PRO A 229 6.25 18.09 -9.00
C PRO A 229 5.83 18.48 -10.44
N THR A 230 6.79 18.92 -11.25
CA THR A 230 6.56 19.17 -12.67
C THR A 230 6.60 17.86 -13.47
N ALA A 231 6.11 17.91 -14.71
CA ALA A 231 6.17 16.75 -15.61
C ALA A 231 7.62 16.28 -15.87
N GLU A 232 8.56 17.24 -15.96
CA GLU A 232 9.98 16.96 -16.16
C GLU A 232 10.60 16.27 -14.94
N GLU A 233 10.23 16.68 -13.73
CA GLU A 233 10.68 16.07 -12.47
C GLU A 233 10.14 14.64 -12.34
N ILE A 234 8.88 14.42 -12.70
CA ILE A 234 8.27 13.09 -12.73
C ILE A 234 9.01 12.19 -13.71
N ALA A 235 9.19 12.65 -14.97
CA ALA A 235 9.90 11.89 -16.01
C ALA A 235 11.35 11.59 -15.62
N ALA A 236 12.06 12.52 -14.97
CA ALA A 236 13.40 12.28 -14.47
C ALA A 236 13.44 11.22 -13.37
N ALA A 237 12.49 11.23 -12.44
CA ALA A 237 12.37 10.20 -11.39
C ALA A 237 12.03 8.83 -12.00
N GLU A 238 11.12 8.76 -12.97
CA GLU A 238 10.76 7.53 -13.69
C GLU A 238 11.96 6.94 -14.44
N GLN A 239 12.79 7.78 -15.05
CA GLN A 239 14.05 7.34 -15.69
C GLN A 239 15.05 6.79 -14.66
N LEU A 240 15.21 7.45 -13.51
CA LEU A 240 16.12 6.99 -12.46
C LEU A 240 15.69 5.66 -11.85
N LEU A 241 14.38 5.41 -11.73
CA LEU A 241 13.81 4.16 -11.21
C LEU A 241 13.55 3.11 -12.31
N HIS A 242 13.90 3.37 -13.56
CA HIS A 242 13.76 2.45 -14.70
C HIS A 242 12.33 1.86 -14.78
N VAL A 243 11.30 2.67 -14.57
CA VAL A 243 9.91 2.19 -14.41
C VAL A 243 9.40 1.40 -15.62
N GLN A 244 9.93 1.67 -16.82
CA GLN A 244 9.56 0.98 -18.07
C GLN A 244 10.19 -0.42 -18.23
N ASP A 245 11.18 -0.77 -17.40
CA ASP A 245 11.86 -2.06 -17.48
C ASP A 245 11.06 -3.20 -16.82
N TYR A 246 9.98 -2.88 -16.09
CA TYR A 246 9.18 -3.86 -15.35
C TYR A 246 8.04 -4.44 -16.20
N PRO A 247 7.70 -5.75 -16.02
CA PRO A 247 6.75 -6.45 -16.90
C PRO A 247 5.34 -5.85 -16.96
N ASP A 248 4.88 -5.25 -15.86
CA ASP A 248 3.53 -4.65 -15.73
C ASP A 248 3.57 -3.11 -15.81
N ALA A 249 4.66 -2.53 -16.36
CA ALA A 249 4.74 -1.08 -16.61
C ALA A 249 3.56 -0.62 -17.48
N PRO A 250 3.06 0.61 -17.29
CA PRO A 250 2.05 1.18 -18.19
C PRO A 250 2.58 1.15 -19.62
N LYS A 251 1.74 0.71 -20.55
CA LYS A 251 2.03 0.83 -21.99
C LYS A 251 1.48 2.18 -22.44
N ASP A 252 2.33 2.98 -23.06
CA ASP A 252 1.98 4.24 -23.70
C ASP A 252 0.90 4.06 -24.79
#